data_b1ec14c1db8c9a205e61e68ee6d698a0
#
_entry.id   b1ec14c1db8c9a205e61e68ee6d698a0
#
_cell.length_a   1.000
_cell.length_b   1.000
_cell.length_c   1.000
_cell.angle_alpha   90.00
_cell.angle_beta   90.00
_cell.angle_gamma   90.00
#
_symmetry.space_group_name_H-M   'P 1'
#
loop_
_entity.id
_entity.type
_entity.pdbx_description
1 polymer ?
#
loop_
_entity_poly.entity_id
_entity_poly.type
_entity_poly.pdbx_seq_one_letter_code
_entity_poly.pdbx_strand_id
1 'polypeptide(L)'
;MGAIRKVSKKGIDLLKKLEGWRNHPYLDSANIATIGYGNTFYLDGKRVSMTDSPITQTEGESLLKAILEHFEKAVEESTRHISLCENQYDALVIFAYNVGIHAFKSSTLLKRVLANPDDEDIKYQFSRWNKAGGRVSKGLIKRRNQEAWLYFEHLR
;
A
#
# COMPACT_ATOMS: atom_id res chain seq x y z
N MET A 1 -7.81 21.34 -12.08
CA MET A 1 -7.41 20.02 -11.59
C MET A 1 -7.50 19.99 -10.07
N GLY A 2 -8.22 19.04 -9.51
CA GLY A 2 -8.32 18.88 -8.08
C GLY A 2 -7.04 18.30 -7.48
N ALA A 3 -6.86 18.48 -6.17
CA ALA A 3 -5.80 17.81 -5.43
C ALA A 3 -5.99 16.29 -5.49
N ILE A 4 -4.89 15.55 -5.45
CA ILE A 4 -4.91 14.09 -5.39
C ILE A 4 -5.50 13.68 -4.03
N ARG A 5 -6.43 12.72 -4.05
CA ARG A 5 -7.05 12.19 -2.85
C ARG A 5 -6.01 11.48 -2.00
N LYS A 6 -6.01 11.77 -0.70
CA LYS A 6 -5.07 11.18 0.25
C LYS A 6 -5.68 10.03 1.02
N VAL A 7 -4.85 9.06 1.39
CA VAL A 7 -5.24 7.99 2.31
C VAL A 7 -5.57 8.60 3.67
N SER A 8 -6.62 8.12 4.31
CA SER A 8 -7.04 8.59 5.62
C SER A 8 -6.04 8.20 6.72
N LYS A 9 -6.17 8.83 7.89
CA LYS A 9 -5.38 8.47 9.06
C LYS A 9 -5.50 6.98 9.39
N LYS A 10 -6.70 6.42 9.30
CA LYS A 10 -6.97 5.00 9.54
C LYS A 10 -6.20 4.12 8.56
N GLY A 11 -6.19 4.48 7.28
CA GLY A 11 -5.43 3.76 6.27
C GLY A 11 -3.93 3.86 6.50
N ILE A 12 -3.42 5.04 6.85
CA ILE A 12 -2.02 5.24 7.20
C ILE A 12 -1.63 4.36 8.41
N ASP A 13 -2.46 4.32 9.44
CA ASP A 13 -2.18 3.51 10.63
C ASP A 13 -2.13 2.01 10.29
N LEU A 14 -3.01 1.53 9.43
CA LEU A 14 -2.95 0.15 8.95
C LEU A 14 -1.67 -0.10 8.15
N LEU A 15 -1.32 0.78 7.23
CA LEU A 15 -0.11 0.64 6.42
C LEU A 15 1.14 0.59 7.29
N LYS A 16 1.23 1.45 8.31
CA LYS A 16 2.33 1.42 9.28
C LYS A 16 2.46 0.07 9.96
N LYS A 17 1.34 -0.53 10.37
CA LYS A 17 1.35 -1.87 10.98
C LYS A 17 1.82 -2.95 10.01
N LEU A 18 1.38 -2.85 8.76
CA LEU A 18 1.74 -3.83 7.73
C LEU A 18 3.22 -3.75 7.37
N GLU A 19 3.77 -2.54 7.29
CA GLU A 19 5.17 -2.33 6.90
C GLU A 19 6.15 -2.49 8.06
N GLY A 20 5.70 -2.26 9.30
CA GLY A 20 6.56 -2.29 10.48
C GLY A 20 7.46 -1.07 10.59
N TRP A 21 8.06 -0.87 11.76
CA TRP A 21 8.91 0.28 12.05
C TRP A 21 10.31 -0.15 12.45
N ARG A 22 11.32 0.46 11.83
CA ARG A 22 12.71 0.37 12.28
C ARG A 22 13.39 1.72 12.14
N ASN A 23 13.95 2.21 13.24
CA ASN A 23 14.63 3.51 13.24
C ASN A 23 16.05 3.46 12.69
N HIS A 24 16.65 2.28 12.59
CA HIS A 24 17.99 2.07 12.04
C HIS A 24 17.92 1.40 10.67
N PRO A 25 18.91 1.63 9.79
CA PRO A 25 18.99 0.87 8.53
C PRO A 25 19.08 -0.64 8.78
N TYR A 26 18.42 -1.40 7.93
CA TYR A 26 18.48 -2.87 7.93
C TYR A 26 18.39 -3.38 6.50
N LEU A 27 18.79 -4.63 6.29
CA LEU A 27 18.63 -5.27 4.99
C LEU A 27 17.28 -5.97 4.93
N ASP A 28 16.51 -5.69 3.89
CA ASP A 28 15.24 -6.39 3.65
C ASP A 28 15.48 -7.80 3.08
N SER A 29 14.42 -8.53 2.75
CA SER A 29 14.50 -9.88 2.21
C SER A 29 15.25 -9.97 0.87
N ALA A 30 15.36 -8.85 0.15
CA ALA A 30 16.10 -8.75 -1.11
C ALA A 30 17.52 -8.18 -0.93
N ASN A 31 18.01 -8.08 0.33
CA ASN A 31 19.30 -7.49 0.67
C ASN A 31 19.43 -6.01 0.30
N ILE A 32 18.34 -5.28 0.32
CA ILE A 32 18.31 -3.83 0.04
C ILE A 32 18.28 -3.07 1.37
N ALA A 33 19.18 -2.08 1.53
CA ALA A 33 19.20 -1.23 2.71
C ALA A 33 17.90 -0.43 2.84
N THR A 34 17.24 -0.56 3.97
CA THR A 34 15.89 -0.10 4.23
C THR A 34 15.83 0.59 5.59
N ILE A 35 14.96 1.55 5.76
CA ILE A 35 14.78 2.26 7.03
C ILE A 35 13.32 2.67 7.22
N GLY A 36 12.91 2.94 8.45
CA GLY A 36 11.58 3.45 8.76
C GLY A 36 10.49 2.43 8.51
N TYR A 37 9.50 2.79 7.71
CA TYR A 37 8.37 1.94 7.34
C TYR A 37 8.61 1.24 5.98
N GLY A 38 9.80 0.71 5.78
CA GLY A 38 10.14 0.01 4.55
C GLY A 38 10.66 0.91 3.43
N ASN A 39 11.22 2.05 3.78
CA ASN A 39 11.73 3.02 2.80
C ASN A 39 13.16 2.69 2.39
N THR A 40 13.44 2.75 1.09
CA THR A 40 14.77 2.52 0.53
C THR A 40 15.43 3.81 0.03
N PHE A 41 14.69 4.93 0.04
CA PHE A 41 15.16 6.25 -0.36
C PHE A 41 14.70 7.30 0.63
N TYR A 42 15.49 8.37 0.75
CA TYR A 42 15.12 9.58 1.50
C TYR A 42 14.38 10.57 0.59
N LEU A 43 13.87 11.67 1.21
CA LEU A 43 13.12 12.70 0.46
C LEU A 43 13.95 13.38 -0.64
N ASP A 44 15.27 13.45 -0.47
CA ASP A 44 16.19 14.04 -1.45
C ASP A 44 16.56 13.09 -2.59
N GLY A 45 16.00 11.86 -2.60
CA GLY A 45 16.27 10.86 -3.62
C GLY A 45 17.51 10.01 -3.37
N LYS A 46 18.26 10.26 -2.28
CA LYS A 46 19.42 9.42 -1.93
C LYS A 46 18.96 8.06 -1.44
N ARG A 47 19.70 7.03 -1.80
CA ARG A 47 19.45 5.67 -1.30
C ARG A 47 19.83 5.56 0.17
N VAL A 48 19.06 4.74 0.90
CA VAL A 48 19.41 4.38 2.27
C VAL A 48 20.68 3.53 2.24
N SER A 49 21.63 3.84 3.16
CA SER A 49 22.87 3.09 3.37
C SER A 49 22.85 2.48 4.76
N MET A 50 23.46 1.31 4.89
CA MET A 50 23.56 0.63 6.20
C MET A 50 24.34 1.43 7.24
N THR A 51 25.10 2.44 6.82
CA THR A 51 25.88 3.31 7.72
C THR A 51 25.15 4.59 8.10
N ASP A 52 23.91 4.76 7.64
CA ASP A 52 23.14 5.98 7.93
C ASP A 52 22.71 6.03 9.40
N SER A 53 22.56 7.27 9.90
CA SER A 53 22.07 7.51 11.24
C SER A 53 20.60 7.13 11.39
N PRO A 54 20.14 6.81 12.62
CA PRO A 54 18.73 6.57 12.89
C PRO A 54 17.85 7.76 12.54
N ILE A 55 16.58 7.48 12.25
CA ILE A 55 15.58 8.51 12.02
C ILE A 55 14.49 8.45 13.10
N THR A 56 13.77 9.56 13.26
CA THR A 56 12.60 9.62 14.15
C THR A 56 11.38 9.05 13.46
N GLN A 57 10.36 8.69 14.24
CA GLN A 57 9.08 8.25 13.66
C GLN A 57 8.42 9.33 12.80
N THR A 58 8.55 10.60 13.19
CA THR A 58 8.04 11.72 12.40
C THR A 58 8.70 11.78 11.03
N GLU A 59 10.02 11.62 10.99
CA GLU A 59 10.77 11.56 9.72
C GLU A 59 10.34 10.34 8.89
N GLY A 60 10.20 9.18 9.54
CA GLY A 60 9.75 7.94 8.89
C GLY A 60 8.34 8.07 8.31
N GLU A 61 7.43 8.72 9.02
CA GLU A 61 6.08 8.98 8.52
C GLU A 61 6.10 9.90 7.30
N SER A 62 6.96 10.93 7.31
CA SER A 62 7.12 11.82 6.16
C SER A 62 7.64 11.07 4.94
N LEU A 63 8.59 10.15 5.12
CA LEU A 63 9.09 9.29 4.05
C LEU A 63 7.99 8.38 3.49
N LEU A 64 7.20 7.77 4.37
CA LEU A 64 6.10 6.90 3.98
C LEU A 64 5.08 7.66 3.14
N LYS A 65 4.66 8.84 3.61
CA LYS A 65 3.67 9.67 2.91
C LYS A 65 4.18 10.15 1.55
N ALA A 66 5.46 10.49 1.44
CA ALA A 66 6.05 10.93 0.18
C ALA A 66 6.02 9.83 -0.88
N ILE A 67 6.36 8.60 -0.51
CA ILE A 67 6.30 7.45 -1.43
C ILE A 67 4.84 7.11 -1.74
N LEU A 68 3.97 7.19 -0.75
CA LEU A 68 2.56 6.85 -0.90
C LEU A 68 1.87 7.74 -1.96
N GLU A 69 2.32 8.97 -2.16
CA GLU A 69 1.75 9.87 -3.16
C GLU A 69 1.76 9.26 -4.57
N HIS A 70 2.77 8.50 -4.95
CA HIS A 70 2.82 7.82 -6.25
C HIS A 70 1.67 6.84 -6.41
N PHE A 71 1.36 6.12 -5.34
CA PHE A 71 0.29 5.12 -5.34
C PHE A 71 -1.08 5.77 -5.24
N GLU A 72 -1.21 6.81 -4.44
CA GLU A 72 -2.43 7.62 -4.35
C GLU A 72 -2.80 8.18 -5.72
N LYS A 73 -1.83 8.74 -6.42
CA LYS A 73 -2.04 9.27 -7.77
C LYS A 73 -2.50 8.19 -8.75
N ALA A 74 -1.84 7.03 -8.75
CA ALA A 74 -2.19 5.93 -9.66
C ALA A 74 -3.60 5.39 -9.40
N VAL A 75 -3.98 5.22 -8.14
CA VAL A 75 -5.31 4.73 -7.78
C VAL A 75 -6.38 5.77 -8.10
N GLU A 76 -6.12 7.05 -7.78
CA GLU A 76 -7.05 8.13 -8.07
C GLU A 76 -7.31 8.25 -9.58
N GLU A 77 -6.27 8.21 -10.39
CA GLU A 77 -6.41 8.26 -11.84
C GLU A 77 -7.17 7.05 -12.39
N SER A 78 -6.94 5.86 -11.85
CA SER A 78 -7.59 4.63 -12.29
C SER A 78 -9.07 4.56 -11.90
N THR A 79 -9.48 5.28 -10.86
CA THR A 79 -10.82 5.18 -10.27
C THR A 79 -11.61 6.50 -10.33
N ARG A 80 -11.12 7.50 -11.07
CA ARG A 80 -11.72 8.84 -11.04
C ARG A 80 -13.15 8.91 -11.55
N HIS A 81 -13.57 7.97 -12.37
CA HIS A 81 -14.91 7.94 -12.96
C HIS A 81 -15.93 7.14 -12.16
N ILE A 82 -15.53 6.60 -11.02
CA ILE A 82 -16.43 5.88 -10.13
C ILE A 82 -16.38 6.51 -8.74
N SER A 83 -17.38 6.21 -7.92
CA SER A 83 -17.45 6.70 -6.56
C SER A 83 -16.95 5.63 -5.59
N LEU A 84 -15.92 5.94 -4.83
CA LEU A 84 -15.37 5.07 -3.79
C LEU A 84 -15.49 5.78 -2.44
N CYS A 85 -15.93 5.04 -1.42
CA CYS A 85 -15.85 5.55 -0.05
C CYS A 85 -14.39 5.57 0.42
N GLU A 86 -14.13 6.22 1.54
CA GLU A 86 -12.79 6.37 2.11
C GLU A 86 -12.09 5.02 2.30
N ASN A 87 -12.81 4.05 2.88
CA ASN A 87 -12.22 2.73 3.17
C ASN A 87 -11.87 1.95 1.91
N GLN A 88 -12.69 2.04 0.88
CA GLN A 88 -12.42 1.39 -0.42
C GLN A 88 -11.16 2.00 -1.05
N TYR A 89 -11.08 3.32 -1.09
CA TYR A 89 -9.92 4.00 -1.64
C TYR A 89 -8.65 3.64 -0.86
N ASP A 90 -8.69 3.72 0.46
CA ASP A 90 -7.54 3.39 1.31
C ASP A 90 -7.04 1.97 1.05
N ALA A 91 -7.96 1.00 1.00
CA ALA A 91 -7.60 -0.40 0.77
C ALA A 91 -6.92 -0.61 -0.59
N LEU A 92 -7.39 0.07 -1.63
CA LEU A 92 -6.79 -0.03 -2.96
C LEU A 92 -5.39 0.59 -3.01
N VAL A 93 -5.18 1.72 -2.33
CA VAL A 93 -3.85 2.34 -2.25
C VAL A 93 -2.88 1.43 -1.49
N ILE A 94 -3.31 0.87 -0.36
CA ILE A 94 -2.50 -0.05 0.44
C ILE A 94 -2.13 -1.30 -0.37
N PHE A 95 -3.09 -1.84 -1.11
CA PHE A 95 -2.85 -2.98 -2.00
C PHE A 95 -1.84 -2.62 -3.10
N ALA A 96 -2.04 -1.50 -3.79
CA ALA A 96 -1.13 -1.04 -4.84
C ALA A 96 0.28 -0.79 -4.30
N TYR A 97 0.39 -0.26 -3.08
CA TYR A 97 1.68 -0.03 -2.42
C TYR A 97 2.49 -1.33 -2.30
N ASN A 98 1.82 -2.45 -2.05
CA ASN A 98 2.50 -3.75 -1.90
C ASN A 98 2.75 -4.45 -3.23
N VAL A 99 1.76 -4.49 -4.13
CA VAL A 99 1.90 -5.24 -5.38
C VAL A 99 2.56 -4.45 -6.50
N GLY A 100 2.58 -3.12 -6.39
CA GLY A 100 3.12 -2.23 -7.41
C GLY A 100 2.04 -1.65 -8.33
N ILE A 101 2.33 -0.48 -8.88
CA ILE A 101 1.38 0.26 -9.73
C ILE A 101 1.01 -0.52 -10.99
N HIS A 102 2.00 -1.11 -11.66
CA HIS A 102 1.77 -1.86 -12.90
C HIS A 102 0.86 -3.06 -12.65
N ALA A 103 1.13 -3.85 -11.62
CA ALA A 103 0.32 -5.00 -11.25
C ALA A 103 -1.10 -4.57 -10.86
N PHE A 104 -1.23 -3.48 -10.10
CA PHE A 104 -2.53 -2.92 -9.74
C PHE A 104 -3.35 -2.55 -10.98
N LYS A 105 -2.76 -1.81 -11.92
CA LYS A 105 -3.44 -1.33 -13.11
C LYS A 105 -3.90 -2.45 -14.03
N SER A 106 -3.18 -3.56 -14.08
CA SER A 106 -3.51 -4.73 -14.91
C SER A 106 -4.32 -5.79 -14.17
N SER A 107 -4.63 -5.58 -12.89
CA SER A 107 -5.29 -6.60 -12.06
C SER A 107 -6.76 -6.80 -12.42
N THR A 108 -7.24 -8.02 -12.21
CA THR A 108 -8.66 -8.31 -12.26
C THR A 108 -9.40 -7.61 -11.12
N LEU A 109 -8.73 -7.41 -9.98
CA LEU A 109 -9.26 -6.64 -8.86
C LEU A 109 -9.76 -5.26 -9.34
N LEU A 110 -8.89 -4.51 -10.01
CA LEU A 110 -9.28 -3.18 -10.51
C LEU A 110 -10.45 -3.27 -11.50
N LYS A 111 -10.44 -4.24 -12.40
CA LYS A 111 -11.56 -4.44 -13.35
C LYS A 111 -12.88 -4.65 -12.64
N ARG A 112 -12.91 -5.44 -11.56
CA ARG A 112 -14.11 -5.67 -10.77
C ARG A 112 -14.56 -4.41 -10.05
N VAL A 113 -13.62 -3.67 -9.46
CA VAL A 113 -13.91 -2.39 -8.80
C VAL A 113 -14.53 -1.40 -9.77
N LEU A 114 -13.98 -1.28 -10.98
CA LEU A 114 -14.50 -0.34 -11.98
C LEU A 114 -15.91 -0.73 -12.48
N ALA A 115 -16.20 -2.03 -12.54
CA ALA A 115 -17.52 -2.51 -12.95
C ALA A 115 -18.57 -2.33 -11.85
N ASN A 116 -18.20 -2.62 -10.61
CA ASN A 116 -19.06 -2.46 -9.42
C ASN A 116 -18.21 -2.48 -8.16
N PRO A 117 -18.00 -1.33 -7.50
CA PRO A 117 -17.16 -1.26 -6.29
C PRO A 117 -17.65 -2.12 -5.12
N ASP A 118 -18.93 -2.51 -5.12
CA ASP A 118 -19.51 -3.31 -4.04
C ASP A 118 -19.65 -4.80 -4.41
N ASP A 119 -19.04 -5.23 -5.52
CA ASP A 119 -19.05 -6.62 -5.94
C ASP A 119 -18.32 -7.50 -4.91
N GLU A 120 -18.99 -8.52 -4.40
CA GLU A 120 -18.44 -9.44 -3.40
C GLU A 120 -17.21 -10.20 -3.91
N ASP A 121 -17.10 -10.41 -5.22
CA ASP A 121 -15.95 -11.05 -5.84
C ASP A 121 -14.65 -10.31 -5.60
N ILE A 122 -14.72 -9.02 -5.29
CA ILE A 122 -13.54 -8.19 -4.98
C ILE A 122 -12.76 -8.80 -3.81
N LYS A 123 -13.44 -9.34 -2.81
CA LYS A 123 -12.78 -10.02 -1.70
C LYS A 123 -11.89 -11.18 -2.19
N TYR A 124 -12.43 -12.00 -3.08
CA TYR A 124 -11.66 -13.09 -3.69
C TYR A 124 -10.51 -12.56 -4.51
N GLN A 125 -10.70 -11.47 -5.24
CA GLN A 125 -9.62 -10.88 -6.06
C GLN A 125 -8.45 -10.40 -5.22
N PHE A 126 -8.69 -9.82 -4.04
CA PHE A 126 -7.62 -9.53 -3.08
C PHE A 126 -6.85 -10.80 -2.73
N SER A 127 -7.56 -11.87 -2.39
CA SER A 127 -6.97 -13.12 -1.88
C SER A 127 -6.05 -13.82 -2.89
N ARG A 128 -6.20 -13.55 -4.17
CA ARG A 128 -5.34 -14.15 -5.21
C ARG A 128 -3.88 -13.70 -5.12
N TRP A 129 -3.61 -12.57 -4.49
CA TRP A 129 -2.28 -11.99 -4.39
C TRP A 129 -1.54 -12.46 -3.13
N ASN A 130 -1.35 -13.77 -3.03
CA ASN A 130 -0.83 -14.42 -1.82
C ASN A 130 0.51 -15.12 -2.01
N LYS A 131 1.20 -14.89 -3.15
CA LYS A 131 2.48 -15.58 -3.43
C LYS A 131 3.66 -14.63 -3.41
N ALA A 132 4.77 -15.12 -2.85
CA ALA A 132 6.06 -14.46 -2.91
C ALA A 132 7.08 -15.48 -3.42
N GLY A 133 7.83 -15.12 -4.48
CA GLY A 133 8.77 -16.05 -5.10
C GLY A 133 8.12 -17.34 -5.60
N GLY A 134 6.87 -17.26 -6.08
CA GLY A 134 6.12 -18.39 -6.60
C GLY A 134 5.51 -19.30 -5.56
N ARG A 135 5.67 -18.99 -4.27
CA ARG A 135 5.13 -19.79 -3.15
C ARG A 135 4.09 -19.01 -2.36
N VAL A 136 3.10 -19.72 -1.83
CA VAL A 136 2.10 -19.11 -0.95
C VAL A 136 2.77 -18.58 0.31
N SER A 137 2.48 -17.34 0.67
CA SER A 137 2.99 -16.66 1.84
C SER A 137 1.89 -16.43 2.86
N LYS A 138 2.09 -16.93 4.09
CA LYS A 138 1.15 -16.69 5.19
C LYS A 138 1.00 -15.20 5.50
N GLY A 139 2.09 -14.45 5.42
CA GLY A 139 2.08 -13.01 5.62
C GLY A 139 1.25 -12.28 4.59
N LEU A 140 1.34 -12.69 3.31
CA LEU A 140 0.54 -12.10 2.24
C LEU A 140 -0.94 -12.48 2.36
N ILE A 141 -1.26 -13.71 2.77
CA ILE A 141 -2.63 -14.10 3.05
C ILE A 141 -3.24 -13.18 4.12
N LYS A 142 -2.53 -12.99 5.21
CA LYS A 142 -2.96 -12.11 6.30
C LYS A 142 -3.14 -10.67 5.82
N ARG A 143 -2.18 -10.17 5.05
CA ARG A 143 -2.23 -8.81 4.49
C ARG A 143 -3.44 -8.61 3.59
N ARG A 144 -3.67 -9.53 2.66
CA ARG A 144 -4.85 -9.45 1.74
C ARG A 144 -6.16 -9.49 2.51
N ASN A 145 -6.24 -10.31 3.55
CA ASN A 145 -7.41 -10.36 4.41
C ASN A 145 -7.68 -9.01 5.10
N GLN A 146 -6.65 -8.36 5.59
CA GLN A 146 -6.78 -7.05 6.25
C GLN A 146 -7.18 -5.96 5.25
N GLU A 147 -6.63 -5.99 4.05
CA GLU A 147 -7.00 -5.04 2.98
C GLU A 147 -8.46 -5.22 2.57
N ALA A 148 -8.89 -6.47 2.35
CA ALA A 148 -10.27 -6.77 2.00
C ALA A 148 -11.24 -6.40 3.13
N TRP A 149 -10.85 -6.64 4.37
CA TRP A 149 -11.63 -6.25 5.55
C TRP A 149 -11.86 -4.75 5.59
N LEU A 150 -10.83 -3.97 5.36
CA LEU A 150 -10.93 -2.51 5.27
C LEU A 150 -11.82 -2.09 4.11
N TYR A 151 -11.64 -2.70 2.93
CA TYR A 151 -12.40 -2.36 1.73
C TYR A 151 -13.91 -2.47 1.97
N PHE A 152 -14.36 -3.51 2.64
CA PHE A 152 -15.78 -3.78 2.88
C PHE A 152 -16.30 -3.25 4.21
N GLU A 153 -15.52 -2.48 4.96
CA GLU A 153 -15.92 -2.00 6.28
C GLU A 153 -17.21 -1.18 6.26
N HIS A 154 -17.44 -0.41 5.20
CA HIS A 154 -18.64 0.42 5.06
C HIS A 154 -19.94 -0.37 4.95
N LEU A 155 -19.86 -1.69 4.70
CA LEU A 155 -21.01 -2.58 4.62
C LEU A 155 -21.31 -3.31 5.94
N ARG A 156 -20.48 -3.15 6.95
CA ARG A 156 -20.66 -3.81 8.26
C ARG A 156 -21.39 -2.92 9.24
#